data_bd8b60406149314857f7670f110f2bab
#
_entry.id   bd8b60406149314857f7670f110f2bab
#
_cell.length_a   1.000
_cell.length_b   1.000
_cell.length_c   1.000
_cell.angle_alpha   90.00
_cell.angle_beta   90.00
_cell.angle_gamma   90.00
#
_symmetry.space_group_name_H-M   'P 1'
#
loop_
_entity.id
_entity.type
_entity.pdbx_description
1 polymer ?
#
loop_
_entity_poly.entity_id
_entity_poly.type
_entity_poly.pdbx_seq_one_letter_code
_entity_poly.pdbx_strand_id
1 'polypeptide(L)'
;MELENKLNEFLADLNVFYRKLQNYHWNVQGKDFFQVHAKLEELYNEIIEQIDEIAEHILILGGQPLGTVKDYLDISTIKEAENKKIKSAEIYNNLLSDFEELNKKAIEIKEEAEIEKDYATSSLIDEYILDYGKIIWMLKHVTSE
;
A
#
# COMPACT_ATOMS: atom_id res chain seq x y z
N MET A 1 11.96 -15.46 10.97
CA MET A 1 10.59 -15.56 11.48
C MET A 1 9.62 -15.22 10.35
N GLU A 2 8.58 -16.04 10.18
CA GLU A 2 7.67 -15.90 9.05
C GLU A 2 6.89 -14.57 9.09
N LEU A 3 6.42 -14.20 10.27
CA LEU A 3 5.66 -12.97 10.42
C LEU A 3 6.51 -11.73 10.09
N GLU A 4 7.75 -11.72 10.58
CA GLU A 4 8.67 -10.62 10.28
C GLU A 4 8.93 -10.51 8.78
N ASN A 5 9.11 -11.63 8.09
CA ASN A 5 9.33 -11.63 6.65
C ASN A 5 8.12 -11.06 5.89
N LYS A 6 6.92 -11.47 6.29
CA LYS A 6 5.68 -10.97 5.67
C LYS A 6 5.50 -9.47 5.90
N LEU A 7 5.81 -9.00 7.10
CA LEU A 7 5.74 -7.57 7.42
C LEU A 7 6.76 -6.77 6.60
N ASN A 8 7.98 -7.30 6.43
CA ASN A 8 8.99 -6.63 5.61
C ASN A 8 8.64 -6.61 4.12
N GLU A 9 8.02 -7.67 3.61
CA GLU A 9 7.51 -7.66 2.24
C GLU A 9 6.43 -6.61 2.06
N PHE A 10 5.54 -6.51 3.03
CA PHE A 10 4.48 -5.50 3.03
C PHE A 10 5.05 -4.09 3.13
N LEU A 11 6.06 -3.90 3.98
CA LEU A 11 6.76 -2.62 4.10
C LEU A 11 7.39 -2.20 2.77
N ALA A 12 8.00 -3.14 2.07
CA ALA A 12 8.59 -2.88 0.75
C ALA A 12 7.50 -2.44 -0.24
N ASP A 13 6.38 -3.14 -0.26
CA ASP A 13 5.25 -2.79 -1.13
C ASP A 13 4.71 -1.41 -0.84
N LEU A 14 4.54 -1.06 0.44
CA LEU A 14 4.06 0.26 0.83
C LEU A 14 5.01 1.36 0.34
N ASN A 15 6.32 1.13 0.43
CA ASN A 15 7.31 2.13 -0.01
C ASN A 15 7.28 2.35 -1.52
N VAL A 16 7.19 1.29 -2.31
CA VAL A 16 7.10 1.41 -3.77
C VAL A 16 5.76 2.07 -4.14
N PHE A 17 4.69 1.67 -3.48
CA PHE A 17 3.37 2.23 -3.74
C PHE A 17 3.28 3.71 -3.38
N TYR A 18 3.92 4.11 -2.28
CA TYR A 18 3.98 5.52 -1.89
C TYR A 18 4.53 6.39 -3.01
N ARG A 19 5.67 6.01 -3.58
CA ARG A 19 6.27 6.76 -4.68
C ARG A 19 5.42 6.69 -5.95
N LYS A 20 4.79 5.54 -6.21
CA LYS A 20 3.88 5.38 -7.34
C LYS A 20 2.71 6.36 -7.26
N LEU A 21 2.11 6.51 -6.08
CA LEU A 21 1.03 7.47 -5.85
C LEU A 21 1.48 8.90 -6.09
N GLN A 22 2.70 9.24 -5.64
CA GLN A 22 3.25 10.58 -5.88
C GLN A 22 3.50 10.82 -7.36
N ASN A 23 4.04 9.82 -8.06
CA ASN A 23 4.26 9.93 -9.50
C ASN A 23 2.95 10.22 -10.23
N TYR A 24 1.90 9.50 -9.91
CA TYR A 24 0.57 9.74 -10.47
C TYR A 24 0.02 11.12 -10.08
N HIS A 25 0.22 11.52 -8.84
CA HIS A 25 -0.21 12.83 -8.34
C HIS A 25 0.40 13.97 -9.16
N TRP A 26 1.66 13.83 -9.52
CA TRP A 26 2.36 14.84 -10.34
C TRP A 26 1.97 14.79 -11.81
N ASN A 27 1.64 13.61 -12.33
CA ASN A 27 1.52 13.39 -13.76
C ASN A 27 0.10 13.22 -14.30
N VAL A 28 -0.89 13.16 -13.45
CA VAL A 28 -2.26 13.04 -13.93
C VAL A 28 -2.65 14.24 -14.78
N GLN A 29 -3.39 14.00 -15.88
CA GLN A 29 -3.88 15.07 -16.73
C GLN A 29 -5.30 14.76 -17.18
N GLY A 30 -6.09 15.80 -17.40
CA GLY A 30 -7.47 15.70 -17.83
C GLY A 30 -8.37 16.65 -17.09
N LYS A 31 -9.66 16.61 -17.41
CA LYS A 31 -10.65 17.51 -16.84
C LYS A 31 -10.82 17.35 -15.33
N ASP A 32 -10.55 16.18 -14.81
CA ASP A 32 -10.68 15.84 -13.39
C ASP A 32 -9.37 15.98 -12.63
N PHE A 33 -8.41 16.73 -13.16
CA PHE A 33 -7.08 16.90 -12.56
C PHE A 33 -7.16 17.29 -11.07
N PHE A 34 -7.94 18.29 -10.75
CA PHE A 34 -7.99 18.81 -9.38
C PHE A 34 -8.44 17.73 -8.38
N GLN A 35 -9.48 17.00 -8.73
CA GLN A 35 -10.02 15.96 -7.85
C GLN A 35 -9.08 14.78 -7.70
N VAL A 36 -8.50 14.31 -8.80
CA VAL A 36 -7.60 13.15 -8.79
C VAL A 36 -6.28 13.50 -8.10
N HIS A 37 -5.72 14.66 -8.43
CA HIS A 37 -4.50 15.16 -7.80
C HIS A 37 -4.65 15.23 -6.28
N ALA A 38 -5.75 15.81 -5.81
CA ALA A 38 -6.04 15.93 -4.38
C ALA A 38 -6.25 14.56 -3.73
N LYS A 39 -6.97 13.66 -4.41
CA LYS A 39 -7.22 12.32 -3.86
C LYS A 39 -5.95 11.50 -3.74
N LEU A 40 -5.07 11.60 -4.73
CA LEU A 40 -3.78 10.90 -4.69
C LEU A 40 -2.92 11.40 -3.51
N GLU A 41 -2.98 12.69 -3.21
CA GLU A 41 -2.25 13.23 -2.04
C GLU A 41 -2.80 12.65 -0.73
N GLU A 42 -4.12 12.57 -0.59
CA GLU A 42 -4.72 11.94 0.58
C GLU A 42 -4.24 10.50 0.72
N LEU A 43 -4.20 9.76 -0.39
CA LEU A 43 -3.79 8.37 -0.37
C LEU A 43 -2.32 8.21 0.02
N TYR A 44 -1.40 9.01 -0.58
CA TYR A 44 0.00 8.83 -0.22
C TYR A 44 0.31 9.31 1.19
N ASN A 45 -0.45 10.28 1.72
CA ASN A 45 -0.30 10.68 3.11
C ASN A 45 -0.71 9.57 4.08
N GLU A 46 -1.73 8.79 3.73
CA GLU A 46 -2.11 7.62 4.52
C GLU A 46 -1.05 6.53 4.44
N ILE A 47 -0.52 6.29 3.25
CA ILE A 47 0.50 5.25 3.04
C ILE A 47 1.79 5.57 3.79
N ILE A 48 2.24 6.83 3.82
CA ILE A 48 3.47 7.18 4.55
C ILE A 48 3.32 6.93 6.06
N GLU A 49 2.13 7.14 6.60
CA GLU A 49 1.85 6.82 8.00
C GLU A 49 1.91 5.32 8.24
N GLN A 50 1.38 4.53 7.29
CA GLN A 50 1.43 3.07 7.39
C GLN A 50 2.86 2.55 7.32
N ILE A 51 3.69 3.15 6.47
CA ILE A 51 5.12 2.80 6.36
C ILE A 51 5.80 2.91 7.72
N ASP A 52 5.62 4.05 8.39
CA ASP A 52 6.22 4.29 9.70
C ASP A 52 5.70 3.30 10.74
N GLU A 53 4.39 3.10 10.73
CA GLU A 53 3.73 2.22 11.69
C GLU A 53 4.19 0.77 11.55
N ILE A 54 4.30 0.26 10.32
CA ILE A 54 4.75 -1.11 10.07
C ILE A 54 6.22 -1.28 10.43
N ALA A 55 7.07 -0.31 10.06
CA ALA A 55 8.49 -0.36 10.40
C ALA A 55 8.70 -0.41 11.91
N GLU A 56 8.00 0.45 12.64
CA GLU A 56 8.09 0.48 14.10
C GLU A 56 7.52 -0.79 14.73
N HIS A 57 6.45 -1.33 14.15
CA HIS A 57 5.87 -2.58 14.65
C HIS A 57 6.84 -3.75 14.52
N ILE A 58 7.60 -3.81 13.43
CA ILE A 58 8.65 -4.83 13.26
C ILE A 58 9.68 -4.72 14.40
N LEU A 59 10.06 -3.48 14.76
CA LEU A 59 10.98 -3.26 15.88
C LEU A 59 10.36 -3.71 17.21
N ILE A 60 9.08 -3.44 17.40
CA ILE A 60 8.35 -3.88 18.61
C ILE A 60 8.40 -5.40 18.74
N LEU A 61 8.33 -6.12 17.63
CA LEU A 61 8.41 -7.58 17.62
C LEU A 61 9.84 -8.11 17.81
N GLY A 62 10.83 -7.23 17.89
CA GLY A 62 12.23 -7.60 18.02
C GLY A 62 12.93 -7.88 16.70
N GLY A 63 12.28 -7.56 15.58
CA GLY A 63 12.85 -7.76 14.24
C GLY A 63 13.59 -6.54 13.73
N GLN A 64 14.00 -6.60 12.48
CA GLN A 64 14.73 -5.53 11.81
C GLN A 64 13.97 -5.10 10.55
N PRO A 65 13.40 -3.89 10.52
CA PRO A 65 12.73 -3.43 9.31
C PRO A 65 13.74 -3.10 8.22
N LEU A 66 13.38 -3.41 6.98
CA LEU A 66 14.15 -2.99 5.82
C LEU A 66 14.06 -1.47 5.71
N GLY A 67 15.19 -0.80 5.42
CA GLY A 67 15.24 0.64 5.40
C GLY A 67 15.93 1.26 4.20
N THR A 68 16.25 0.47 3.17
CA THR A 68 16.90 1.01 1.98
C THR A 68 16.00 0.90 0.77
N VAL A 69 16.11 1.89 -0.13
CA VAL A 69 15.32 1.89 -1.38
C VAL A 69 15.62 0.65 -2.21
N LYS A 70 16.90 0.24 -2.23
CA LYS A 70 17.29 -0.96 -2.98
C LYS A 70 16.56 -2.20 -2.49
N ASP A 71 16.49 -2.40 -1.17
CA ASP A 71 15.76 -3.54 -0.59
C ASP A 71 14.29 -3.52 -0.98
N TYR A 72 13.67 -2.34 -0.96
CA TYR A 72 12.26 -2.21 -1.32
C TYR A 72 12.02 -2.61 -2.78
N LEU A 73 12.88 -2.16 -3.67
CA LEU A 73 12.75 -2.49 -5.09
C LEU A 73 13.00 -3.98 -5.36
N ASP A 74 13.96 -4.57 -4.65
CA ASP A 74 14.28 -5.99 -4.83
C ASP A 74 13.14 -6.91 -4.34
N ILE A 75 12.40 -6.50 -3.33
CA ILE A 75 11.45 -7.36 -2.62
C ILE A 75 10.00 -7.09 -3.03
N SER A 76 9.65 -5.85 -3.36
CA SER A 76 8.28 -5.47 -3.65
C SER A 76 7.74 -6.15 -4.90
N THR A 77 6.44 -6.51 -4.85
CA THR A 77 5.72 -7.00 -6.01
C THR A 77 4.86 -5.90 -6.66
N ILE A 78 4.85 -4.70 -6.08
CA ILE A 78 4.16 -3.55 -6.67
C ILE A 78 5.07 -2.96 -7.74
N LYS A 79 4.54 -2.72 -8.93
CA LYS A 79 5.30 -2.16 -10.04
C LYS A 79 5.32 -0.64 -9.95
N GLU A 80 6.46 -0.04 -10.21
CA GLU A 80 6.58 1.41 -10.28
C GLU A 80 5.78 1.97 -11.46
N ALA A 81 5.35 3.22 -11.34
CA ALA A 81 4.73 3.93 -12.45
C ALA A 81 5.83 4.46 -13.39
N GLU A 82 5.50 4.57 -14.66
CA GLU A 82 6.42 5.17 -15.63
C GLU A 82 6.43 6.69 -15.49
N ASN A 83 7.53 7.30 -15.90
CA ASN A 83 7.67 8.77 -15.87
C ASN A 83 7.02 9.36 -17.12
N LYS A 84 5.69 9.50 -17.06
CA LYS A 84 4.91 10.04 -18.19
C LYS A 84 3.59 10.63 -17.69
N LYS A 85 2.98 11.48 -18.50
CA LYS A 85 1.62 11.94 -18.26
C LYS A 85 0.66 10.78 -18.40
N ILE A 86 -0.39 10.78 -17.59
CA ILE A 86 -1.31 9.65 -17.50
C ILE A 86 -2.74 10.15 -17.22
N LYS A 87 -3.72 9.45 -17.74
CA LYS A 87 -5.12 9.79 -17.52
C LYS A 87 -5.68 9.08 -16.28
N SER A 88 -6.65 9.70 -15.65
CA SER A 88 -7.24 9.21 -14.39
C SER A 88 -7.80 7.80 -14.52
N ALA A 89 -8.43 7.46 -15.63
CA ALA A 89 -9.01 6.13 -15.82
C ALA A 89 -7.94 5.03 -15.70
N GLU A 90 -6.77 5.25 -16.29
CA GLU A 90 -5.66 4.30 -16.19
C GLU A 90 -5.12 4.25 -14.75
N ILE A 91 -5.01 5.41 -14.10
CA ILE A 91 -4.56 5.47 -12.70
C ILE A 91 -5.50 4.63 -11.83
N TYR A 92 -6.81 4.85 -11.93
CA TYR A 92 -7.78 4.16 -11.08
C TYR A 92 -7.75 2.64 -11.29
N ASN A 93 -7.60 2.17 -12.53
CA ASN A 93 -7.49 0.75 -12.81
C ASN A 93 -6.22 0.16 -12.15
N ASN A 94 -5.10 0.88 -12.26
CA ASN A 94 -3.85 0.44 -11.64
C ASN A 94 -3.95 0.45 -10.12
N LEU A 95 -4.57 1.47 -9.53
CA LEU A 95 -4.75 1.54 -8.08
C LEU A 95 -5.64 0.42 -7.56
N LEU A 96 -6.67 0.06 -8.29
CA LEU A 96 -7.54 -1.04 -7.89
C LEU A 96 -6.73 -2.33 -7.77
N SER A 97 -5.92 -2.62 -8.78
CA SER A 97 -5.04 -3.79 -8.77
C SER A 97 -4.04 -3.74 -7.62
N ASP A 98 -3.44 -2.58 -7.38
CA ASP A 98 -2.44 -2.42 -6.32
C ASP A 98 -3.06 -2.56 -4.92
N PHE A 99 -4.22 -1.96 -4.68
CA PHE A 99 -4.89 -2.10 -3.38
C PHE A 99 -5.39 -3.52 -3.14
N GLU A 100 -5.81 -4.23 -4.20
CA GLU A 100 -6.17 -5.64 -4.05
C GLU A 100 -4.96 -6.47 -3.64
N GLU A 101 -3.78 -6.19 -4.21
CA GLU A 101 -2.54 -6.86 -3.83
C GLU A 101 -2.14 -6.55 -2.38
N LEU A 102 -2.22 -5.28 -1.99
CA LEU A 102 -1.94 -4.88 -0.60
C LEU A 102 -2.90 -5.55 0.38
N ASN A 103 -4.18 -5.59 0.03
CA ASN A 103 -5.19 -6.21 0.90
C ASN A 103 -4.95 -7.70 1.05
N LYS A 104 -4.58 -8.38 -0.04
CA LYS A 104 -4.23 -9.80 -0.01
C LYS A 104 -3.08 -10.05 0.96
N LYS A 105 -2.04 -9.24 0.90
CA LYS A 105 -0.89 -9.37 1.79
C LYS A 105 -1.24 -9.05 3.24
N ALA A 106 -2.08 -8.04 3.46
CA ALA A 106 -2.56 -7.72 4.81
C ALA A 106 -3.31 -8.92 5.41
N ILE A 107 -4.17 -9.57 4.63
CA ILE A 107 -4.89 -10.77 5.08
C ILE A 107 -3.92 -11.90 5.40
N GLU A 108 -2.89 -12.11 4.58
CA GLU A 108 -1.87 -13.14 4.86
C GLU A 108 -1.13 -12.84 6.16
N ILE A 109 -0.82 -11.58 6.44
CA ILE A 109 -0.20 -11.16 7.70
C ILE A 109 -1.14 -11.48 8.87
N LYS A 110 -2.42 -11.15 8.72
CA LYS A 110 -3.43 -11.44 9.75
C LYS A 110 -3.46 -12.93 10.08
N GLU A 111 -3.50 -13.76 9.05
CA GLU A 111 -3.55 -15.20 9.22
C GLU A 111 -2.30 -15.74 9.93
N GLU A 112 -1.14 -15.25 9.53
CA GLU A 112 0.12 -15.67 10.18
C GLU A 112 0.19 -15.20 11.63
N ALA A 113 -0.25 -13.97 11.89
CA ALA A 113 -0.30 -13.43 13.25
C ALA A 113 -1.20 -14.29 14.15
N GLU A 114 -2.34 -14.75 13.64
CA GLU A 114 -3.24 -15.61 14.39
C GLU A 114 -2.60 -16.97 14.68
N ILE A 115 -1.89 -17.54 13.70
CA ILE A 115 -1.15 -18.80 13.88
C ILE A 115 -0.12 -18.66 14.99
N GLU A 116 0.63 -17.55 15.00
CA GLU A 116 1.68 -17.29 15.99
C GLU A 116 1.13 -16.72 17.29
N LYS A 117 -0.18 -16.49 17.36
CA LYS A 117 -0.86 -15.87 18.51
C LYS A 117 -0.32 -14.48 18.84
N ASP A 118 0.11 -13.77 17.81
CA ASP A 118 0.52 -12.38 17.94
C ASP A 118 -0.69 -11.49 17.74
N TYR A 119 -1.43 -11.29 18.82
CA TYR A 119 -2.70 -10.58 18.74
C TYR A 119 -2.55 -9.09 18.52
N ALA A 120 -1.40 -8.51 18.90
CA ALA A 120 -1.12 -7.10 18.63
C ALA A 120 -0.99 -6.86 17.12
N THR A 121 -0.26 -7.72 16.42
CA THR A 121 -0.15 -7.63 14.95
C THR A 121 -1.50 -7.87 14.29
N SER A 122 -2.23 -8.89 14.74
CA SER A 122 -3.55 -9.21 14.21
C SER A 122 -4.50 -8.01 14.35
N SER A 123 -4.47 -7.36 15.50
CA SER A 123 -5.33 -6.19 15.77
C SER A 123 -4.93 -4.99 14.93
N LEU A 124 -3.64 -4.74 14.78
CA LEU A 124 -3.13 -3.63 13.96
C LEU A 124 -3.56 -3.78 12.50
N ILE A 125 -3.41 -4.97 11.95
CA ILE A 125 -3.69 -5.24 10.54
C ILE A 125 -5.19 -5.16 10.23
N ASP A 126 -6.06 -5.37 11.20
CA ASP A 126 -7.51 -5.21 11.00
C ASP A 126 -7.85 -3.83 10.45
N GLU A 127 -7.18 -2.78 10.93
CA GLU A 127 -7.41 -1.41 10.46
C GLU A 127 -7.07 -1.27 8.98
N TYR A 128 -5.98 -1.90 8.55
CA TYR A 128 -5.54 -1.84 7.16
C TYR A 128 -6.53 -2.58 6.24
N ILE A 129 -6.99 -3.75 6.67
CA ILE A 129 -7.95 -4.53 5.92
C ILE A 129 -9.27 -3.76 5.75
N LEU A 130 -9.72 -3.09 6.80
CA LEU A 130 -10.93 -2.25 6.75
C LEU A 130 -10.75 -1.09 5.77
N ASP A 131 -9.63 -0.38 5.88
CA ASP A 131 -9.35 0.79 5.04
C ASP A 131 -9.21 0.40 3.56
N TYR A 132 -8.45 -0.65 3.28
CA TYR A 132 -8.27 -1.12 1.91
C TYR A 132 -9.58 -1.63 1.32
N GLY A 133 -10.40 -2.30 2.13
CA GLY A 133 -11.69 -2.77 1.67
C GLY A 133 -12.58 -1.62 1.21
N LYS A 134 -12.57 -0.53 1.96
CA LYS A 134 -13.35 0.65 1.60
C LYS A 134 -12.82 1.31 0.32
N ILE A 135 -11.51 1.46 0.21
CA ILE A 135 -10.88 2.04 -0.97
C ILE A 135 -11.17 1.19 -2.21
N ILE A 136 -11.03 -0.13 -2.08
CA ILE A 136 -11.31 -1.07 -3.16
C ILE A 136 -12.77 -0.94 -3.62
N TRP A 137 -13.69 -0.85 -2.66
CA TRP A 137 -15.12 -0.65 -2.99
C TRP A 137 -15.33 0.62 -3.82
N MET A 138 -14.72 1.73 -3.39
CA MET A 138 -14.83 2.99 -4.12
C MET A 138 -14.19 2.91 -5.50
N LEU A 139 -13.03 2.29 -5.61
CA LEU A 139 -12.33 2.14 -6.89
C LEU A 139 -13.12 1.28 -7.87
N LYS A 140 -13.79 0.24 -7.39
CA LYS A 140 -14.65 -0.58 -8.26
C LYS A 140 -15.80 0.25 -8.85
N HIS A 141 -16.31 1.21 -8.09
CA HIS A 141 -17.36 2.09 -8.60
C HIS A 141 -16.84 3.08 -9.64
N VAL A 142 -15.64 3.62 -9.42
CA VAL A 142 -15.02 4.56 -10.36
C VAL A 142 -14.63 3.87 -11.66
N THR A 143 -14.24 2.59 -11.60
CA THR A 143 -13.78 1.84 -12.77
C THR A 143 -14.87 1.05 -13.48
N SER A 144 -16.08 1.01 -12.92
CA SER A 144 -17.20 0.31 -13.56
C SER A 144 -17.89 1.23 -14.56
N GLU A 145 -18.35 0.66 -15.64
CA GLU A 145 -19.08 1.37 -16.69
C GLU A 145 -20.58 1.16 -16.55
#